data_a9b50e70e0dd508c52e7d0b7d3a7c66a
#
_entry.id   a9b50e70e0dd508c52e7d0b7d3a7c66a
#
_cell.length_a   1.000
_cell.length_b   1.000
_cell.length_c   1.000
_cell.angle_alpha   90.00
_cell.angle_beta   90.00
_cell.angle_gamma   90.00
#
_symmetry.space_group_name_H-M   'P 1'
#
loop_
_entity.id
_entity.type
_entity.pdbx_description
1 polymer ?
#
loop_
_entity_poly.entity_id
_entity_poly.type
_entity_poly.pdbx_seq_one_letter_code
_entity_poly.pdbx_strand_id
1 'polypeptide(L)'
;LTTQISTLNRDALKQEASIIQIKGHRIYYEQDLNADSYVELMKRFGDCETPDLFMNPKNNPEIFIVTGKKDKHGKKLGMFGEGELGWHSNGNSRHNVDKILIGLYCVKEDENTALSICNTAQPFQDLDDKLKDYYRDIVIKIKFKNDTIYHLDEGDPELEFMSASKGSIRNLVDIHPHIIQHPSEYFYFPYHFIEKAWYKKKKIDVNKLIKDLKKIIFKSEYMTHHIFQKGDLVLMDQFTSLHRRTPVYDNNRLLWRIASDYRRIQASI
;
A
#
# COMPACT_ATOMS: atom_id res chain seq x y z
N LEU A 1 7.31 5.62 -27.39
CA LEU A 1 8.29 6.02 -26.35
C LEU A 1 7.57 6.06 -25.01
N THR A 2 8.05 5.30 -24.04
CA THR A 2 7.50 5.26 -22.70
C THR A 2 7.90 6.53 -21.94
N THR A 3 6.95 7.20 -21.31
CA THR A 3 7.25 8.42 -20.55
C THR A 3 8.07 8.06 -19.30
N GLN A 4 9.26 8.64 -19.17
CA GLN A 4 10.09 8.51 -17.97
C GLN A 4 9.57 9.47 -16.89
N ILE A 5 8.99 8.94 -15.79
CA ILE A 5 8.39 9.76 -14.73
C ILE A 5 9.43 10.66 -14.05
N SER A 6 10.70 10.22 -14.00
CA SER A 6 11.81 11.02 -13.43
C SER A 6 12.06 12.33 -14.17
N THR A 7 11.67 12.43 -15.45
CA THR A 7 11.85 13.64 -16.29
C THR A 7 10.66 14.60 -16.22
N LEU A 8 9.54 14.21 -15.63
CA LEU A 8 8.36 15.07 -15.51
C LEU A 8 8.69 16.30 -14.67
N ASN A 9 8.17 17.45 -15.07
CA ASN A 9 8.23 18.66 -14.25
C ASN A 9 7.29 18.53 -13.02
N ARG A 10 7.30 19.54 -12.17
CA ARG A 10 6.54 19.54 -10.92
C ARG A 10 5.02 19.47 -11.15
N ASP A 11 4.50 20.21 -12.12
CA ASP A 11 3.05 20.26 -12.40
C ASP A 11 2.56 18.92 -12.94
N ALA A 12 3.32 18.28 -13.81
CA ALA A 12 3.03 16.94 -14.31
C ALA A 12 3.05 15.90 -13.17
N LEU A 13 4.03 15.96 -12.26
CA LEU A 13 4.05 15.09 -11.08
C LEU A 13 2.87 15.35 -10.13
N LYS A 14 2.41 16.58 -10.01
CA LYS A 14 1.21 16.92 -9.24
C LYS A 14 -0.04 16.29 -9.85
N GLN A 15 -0.17 16.28 -11.18
CA GLN A 15 -1.25 15.60 -11.88
C GLN A 15 -1.18 14.08 -11.66
N GLU A 16 0.01 13.48 -11.76
CA GLU A 16 0.22 12.05 -11.47
C GLU A 16 -0.16 11.71 -10.02
N ALA A 17 0.24 12.54 -9.04
CA ALA A 17 -0.13 12.37 -7.65
C ALA A 17 -1.66 12.38 -7.46
N SER A 18 -2.37 13.31 -8.11
CA SER A 18 -3.83 13.38 -8.07
C SER A 18 -4.49 12.13 -8.66
N ILE A 19 -3.95 11.61 -9.76
CA ILE A 19 -4.44 10.37 -10.38
C ILE A 19 -4.23 9.19 -9.41
N ILE A 20 -3.06 9.08 -8.78
CA ILE A 20 -2.74 8.01 -7.83
C ILE A 20 -3.69 8.06 -6.64
N GLN A 21 -3.98 9.24 -6.11
CA GLN A 21 -4.91 9.42 -4.99
C GLN A 21 -6.33 8.96 -5.31
N ILE A 22 -6.82 9.26 -6.51
CA ILE A 22 -8.18 8.90 -6.96
C ILE A 22 -8.25 7.41 -7.34
N LYS A 23 -7.28 6.92 -8.11
CA LYS A 23 -7.28 5.56 -8.65
C LYS A 23 -6.60 4.53 -7.74
N GLY A 24 -6.00 4.98 -6.63
CA GLY A 24 -5.26 4.14 -5.70
C GLY A 24 -3.87 3.76 -6.17
N HIS A 25 -3.57 3.82 -7.47
CA HIS A 25 -2.25 3.48 -8.01
C HIS A 25 -2.03 3.99 -9.43
N ARG A 26 -0.77 3.93 -9.85
CA ARG A 26 -0.31 4.14 -11.23
C ARG A 26 0.87 3.21 -11.53
N ILE A 27 0.93 2.69 -12.76
CA ILE A 27 2.04 1.84 -13.24
C ILE A 27 2.77 2.58 -14.35
N TYR A 28 4.09 2.65 -14.22
CA TYR A 28 5.00 3.23 -15.21
C TYR A 28 5.92 2.12 -15.69
N TYR A 29 5.90 1.84 -16.97
CA TYR A 29 6.65 0.77 -17.58
C TYR A 29 8.05 1.23 -18.01
N GLU A 30 9.02 0.32 -18.07
CA GLU A 30 10.34 0.55 -18.67
C GLU A 30 11.06 1.82 -18.14
N GLN A 31 10.98 2.07 -16.83
CA GLN A 31 11.65 3.20 -16.22
C GLN A 31 13.15 2.90 -16.05
N ASP A 32 14.01 3.83 -16.44
CA ASP A 32 15.46 3.72 -16.28
C ASP A 32 15.91 4.45 -15.00
N LEU A 33 15.78 3.77 -13.85
CA LEU A 33 16.10 4.30 -12.55
C LEU A 33 17.24 3.49 -11.90
N ASN A 34 18.28 4.19 -11.46
CA ASN A 34 19.21 3.65 -10.48
C ASN A 34 18.74 4.00 -9.04
N ALA A 35 19.46 3.55 -8.02
CA ALA A 35 19.05 3.77 -6.62
C ALA A 35 18.93 5.26 -6.29
N ASP A 36 19.89 6.10 -6.72
CA ASP A 36 19.90 7.53 -6.43
C ASP A 36 18.74 8.25 -7.13
N SER A 37 18.55 8.01 -8.42
CA SER A 37 17.48 8.62 -9.20
C SER A 37 16.07 8.16 -8.72
N TYR A 38 15.95 6.95 -8.21
CA TYR A 38 14.70 6.47 -7.61
C TYR A 38 14.40 7.19 -6.28
N VAL A 39 15.38 7.35 -5.41
CA VAL A 39 15.25 8.13 -4.16
C VAL A 39 14.89 9.58 -4.47
N GLU A 40 15.60 10.21 -5.41
CA GLU A 40 15.34 11.57 -5.87
C GLU A 40 13.90 11.74 -6.38
N LEU A 41 13.43 10.81 -7.21
CA LEU A 41 12.06 10.81 -7.71
C LEU A 41 11.05 10.78 -6.55
N MET A 42 11.22 9.87 -5.60
CA MET A 42 10.27 9.72 -4.48
C MET A 42 10.31 10.94 -3.55
N LYS A 43 11.46 11.57 -3.35
CA LYS A 43 11.60 12.83 -2.61
C LYS A 43 10.90 14.03 -3.27
N ARG A 44 10.66 13.98 -4.56
CA ARG A 44 9.88 15.03 -5.26
C ARG A 44 8.41 15.00 -4.91
N PHE A 45 7.87 13.85 -4.54
CA PHE A 45 6.50 13.76 -3.99
C PHE A 45 6.45 14.26 -2.55
N GLY A 46 7.41 13.87 -1.71
CA GLY A 46 7.43 14.24 -0.30
C GLY A 46 8.60 13.63 0.47
N ASP A 47 8.54 13.75 1.80
CA ASP A 47 9.58 13.18 2.66
C ASP A 47 9.48 11.66 2.65
N CYS A 48 10.61 11.01 2.43
CA CYS A 48 10.70 9.56 2.44
C CYS A 48 10.92 9.02 3.86
N GLU A 49 10.36 7.83 4.13
CA GLU A 49 10.71 7.06 5.31
C GLU A 49 12.14 6.53 5.18
N THR A 50 12.89 6.58 6.27
CA THR A 50 14.18 5.90 6.40
C THR A 50 14.02 4.82 7.46
N PRO A 51 13.54 3.63 7.07
CA PRO A 51 13.33 2.56 8.02
C PRO A 51 14.68 2.11 8.59
N ASP A 52 14.77 2.07 9.92
CA ASP A 52 15.96 1.57 10.64
C ASP A 52 15.98 0.03 10.57
N LEU A 53 16.21 -0.48 9.37
CA LEU A 53 16.27 -1.90 9.08
C LEU A 53 17.63 -2.22 8.47
N PHE A 54 18.28 -3.23 9.02
CA PHE A 54 19.59 -3.73 8.59
C PHE A 54 19.68 -4.18 7.11
N MET A 55 18.58 -4.12 6.38
CA MET A 55 18.47 -4.53 4.98
C MET A 55 18.49 -3.37 3.99
N ASN A 56 18.67 -2.14 4.46
CA ASN A 56 18.74 -0.98 3.58
C ASN A 56 20.11 -0.86 2.93
N PRO A 57 20.21 -0.42 1.66
CA PRO A 57 21.49 -0.04 1.07
C PRO A 57 22.12 1.10 1.87
N LYS A 58 23.41 0.98 2.18
CA LYS A 58 24.11 1.97 3.03
C LYS A 58 24.02 3.41 2.51
N ASN A 59 24.02 3.58 1.18
CA ASN A 59 24.01 4.90 0.55
C ASN A 59 22.59 5.44 0.28
N ASN A 60 21.58 4.59 0.34
CA ASN A 60 20.18 4.93 0.07
C ASN A 60 19.29 4.34 1.17
N PRO A 61 19.33 4.90 2.40
CA PRO A 61 18.62 4.33 3.54
C PRO A 61 17.09 4.38 3.41
N GLU A 62 16.57 5.15 2.47
CA GLU A 62 15.16 5.22 2.13
C GLU A 62 14.66 3.96 1.39
N ILE A 63 15.57 3.24 0.72
CA ILE A 63 15.23 2.03 -0.03
C ILE A 63 15.09 0.85 0.93
N PHE A 64 13.94 0.25 0.92
CA PHE A 64 13.64 -1.02 1.55
C PHE A 64 13.73 -2.14 0.52
N ILE A 65 14.55 -3.16 0.78
CA ILE A 65 14.78 -4.27 -0.15
C ILE A 65 13.71 -5.35 0.02
N VAL A 66 12.98 -5.64 -1.05
CA VAL A 66 12.00 -6.74 -1.11
C VAL A 66 12.58 -7.85 -1.97
N THR A 67 13.06 -8.93 -1.33
CA THR A 67 13.68 -10.07 -1.98
C THR A 67 13.65 -11.32 -1.10
N GLY A 68 13.59 -12.49 -1.70
CA GLY A 68 13.76 -13.78 -1.01
C GLY A 68 15.20 -14.25 -0.88
N LYS A 69 16.18 -13.45 -1.36
CA LYS A 69 17.60 -13.82 -1.27
C LYS A 69 18.07 -13.95 0.17
N LYS A 70 18.93 -14.93 0.37
CA LYS A 70 19.68 -15.14 1.60
C LYS A 70 21.18 -15.02 1.30
N ASP A 71 21.96 -14.63 2.27
CA ASP A 71 23.41 -14.65 2.18
C ASP A 71 23.95 -16.10 2.32
N LYS A 72 25.28 -16.24 2.22
CA LYS A 72 25.97 -17.54 2.37
C LYS A 72 25.78 -18.23 3.75
N HIS A 73 25.28 -17.53 4.74
CA HIS A 73 24.98 -18.00 6.08
C HIS A 73 23.47 -18.22 6.30
N GLY A 74 22.62 -18.07 5.27
CA GLY A 74 21.18 -18.24 5.34
C GLY A 74 20.41 -17.01 5.88
N LYS A 75 21.09 -15.88 6.15
CA LYS A 75 20.47 -14.66 6.62
C LYS A 75 19.71 -13.97 5.47
N LYS A 76 18.45 -13.59 5.72
CA LYS A 76 17.63 -12.85 4.74
C LYS A 76 18.31 -11.52 4.35
N LEU A 77 18.33 -11.21 3.07
CA LEU A 77 18.85 -9.96 2.50
C LEU A 77 17.75 -8.92 2.23
N GLY A 78 16.50 -9.27 2.43
CA GLY A 78 15.34 -8.42 2.28
C GLY A 78 14.14 -9.03 2.97
N MET A 79 12.99 -8.37 2.85
CA MET A 79 11.74 -8.78 3.48
C MET A 79 10.69 -9.12 2.42
N PHE A 80 9.60 -9.79 2.85
CA PHE A 80 8.47 -10.18 1.99
C PHE A 80 8.88 -10.97 0.73
N GLY A 81 9.98 -11.69 0.79
CA GLY A 81 10.54 -12.41 -0.35
C GLY A 81 9.97 -13.80 -0.57
N GLU A 82 9.19 -14.33 0.35
CA GLU A 82 8.67 -15.70 0.32
C GLU A 82 7.15 -15.69 0.50
N GLY A 83 6.48 -16.78 0.12
CA GLY A 83 5.06 -17.00 0.36
C GLY A 83 4.12 -16.04 -0.37
N GLU A 84 2.86 -16.08 0.01
CA GLU A 84 1.79 -15.20 -0.47
C GLU A 84 1.57 -14.05 0.53
N LEU A 85 1.20 -12.89 0.04
CA LEU A 85 0.69 -11.80 0.86
C LEU A 85 -0.78 -11.56 0.53
N GLY A 86 -1.67 -11.73 1.50
CA GLY A 86 -3.09 -11.46 1.36
C GLY A 86 -3.40 -9.98 1.14
N TRP A 87 -4.67 -9.67 0.84
CA TRP A 87 -5.11 -8.29 0.64
C TRP A 87 -4.91 -7.43 1.89
N HIS A 88 -4.10 -6.39 1.76
CA HIS A 88 -3.78 -5.45 2.83
C HIS A 88 -3.44 -4.06 2.27
N SER A 89 -3.34 -3.08 3.16
CA SER A 89 -2.59 -1.84 2.92
C SER A 89 -1.57 -1.67 4.05
N ASN A 90 -0.42 -1.10 3.73
CA ASN A 90 0.63 -0.88 4.72
C ASN A 90 0.21 0.18 5.74
N GLY A 91 0.65 0.04 6.98
CA GLY A 91 0.39 1.02 8.01
C GLY A 91 -0.99 0.96 8.68
N ASN A 92 -1.83 -0.02 8.37
CA ASN A 92 -3.15 -0.20 8.98
C ASN A 92 -3.13 -0.27 10.51
N SER A 93 -2.00 -0.66 11.10
CA SER A 93 -1.82 -0.76 12.54
C SER A 93 -1.39 0.56 13.21
N ARG A 94 -1.01 1.57 12.45
CA ARG A 94 -0.51 2.84 12.96
C ARG A 94 -1.60 3.91 12.97
N HIS A 95 -1.73 4.67 14.05
CA HIS A 95 -2.67 5.78 14.15
C HIS A 95 -2.30 6.98 13.26
N ASN A 96 -1.01 7.17 12.98
CA ASN A 96 -0.47 8.28 12.21
C ASN A 96 0.43 7.75 11.09
N VAL A 97 -0.18 7.29 9.99
CA VAL A 97 0.57 6.98 8.78
C VAL A 97 0.66 8.25 7.95
N ASP A 98 1.84 8.81 7.89
CA ASP A 98 2.15 9.98 7.06
C ASP A 98 2.85 9.60 5.74
N LYS A 99 3.44 8.41 5.66
CA LYS A 99 4.12 7.88 4.46
C LYS A 99 3.17 7.00 3.65
N ILE A 100 2.35 7.65 2.85
CA ILE A 100 1.16 7.07 2.24
C ILE A 100 1.42 6.59 0.82
N LEU A 101 2.32 7.25 0.11
CA LEU A 101 2.72 6.88 -1.24
C LEU A 101 3.79 5.79 -1.17
N ILE A 102 3.48 4.62 -1.67
CA ILE A 102 4.44 3.53 -1.80
C ILE A 102 4.89 3.41 -3.25
N GLY A 103 6.19 3.52 -3.47
CA GLY A 103 6.83 3.14 -4.72
C GLY A 103 7.38 1.72 -4.62
N LEU A 104 7.16 0.92 -5.68
CA LEU A 104 7.79 -0.38 -5.90
C LEU A 104 8.45 -0.36 -7.26
N TYR A 105 9.79 -0.34 -7.30
CA TYR A 105 10.56 -0.38 -8.53
C TYR A 105 11.16 -1.78 -8.74
N CYS A 106 10.97 -2.33 -9.93
CA CYS A 106 11.46 -3.66 -10.28
C CYS A 106 12.89 -3.63 -10.80
N VAL A 107 13.82 -4.12 -10.00
CA VAL A 107 15.23 -4.30 -10.39
C VAL A 107 15.44 -5.65 -11.07
N LYS A 108 14.75 -6.68 -10.58
CA LYS A 108 14.73 -8.01 -11.14
C LYS A 108 13.34 -8.65 -10.96
N GLU A 109 12.77 -9.09 -12.03
CA GLU A 109 11.45 -9.71 -12.14
C GLU A 109 11.39 -11.14 -11.61
N ASP A 110 10.17 -11.61 -11.39
CA ASP A 110 9.71 -12.99 -11.30
C ASP A 110 8.43 -13.09 -12.13
N GLU A 111 8.49 -13.74 -13.27
CA GLU A 111 7.41 -13.86 -14.27
C GLU A 111 6.13 -14.52 -13.71
N ASN A 112 6.25 -15.27 -12.62
CA ASN A 112 5.16 -16.00 -12.00
C ASN A 112 4.55 -15.30 -10.78
N THR A 113 5.15 -14.18 -10.36
CA THR A 113 4.68 -13.43 -9.20
C THR A 113 3.91 -12.19 -9.61
N ALA A 114 2.60 -12.18 -9.32
CA ALA A 114 1.71 -11.08 -9.62
C ALA A 114 1.42 -10.21 -8.39
N LEU A 115 1.42 -8.89 -8.60
CA LEU A 115 0.84 -7.88 -7.71
C LEU A 115 -0.59 -7.62 -8.17
N SER A 116 -1.56 -7.71 -7.25
CA SER A 116 -2.92 -7.26 -7.51
C SER A 116 -3.20 -6.03 -6.65
N ILE A 117 -3.81 -5.01 -7.23
CA ILE A 117 -4.17 -3.77 -6.56
C ILE A 117 -5.67 -3.55 -6.73
N CYS A 118 -6.35 -3.16 -5.66
CA CYS A 118 -7.78 -2.88 -5.67
C CYS A 118 -8.01 -1.45 -5.16
N ASN A 119 -8.69 -0.63 -5.95
CA ASN A 119 -9.11 0.70 -5.52
C ASN A 119 -10.21 0.59 -4.46
N THR A 120 -10.16 1.40 -3.41
CA THR A 120 -11.17 1.44 -2.34
C THR A 120 -11.96 2.76 -2.31
N ALA A 121 -11.57 3.75 -3.11
CA ALA A 121 -12.30 5.01 -3.25
C ALA A 121 -13.42 4.91 -4.29
N GLN A 122 -13.12 4.42 -5.50
CA GLN A 122 -14.11 4.33 -6.57
C GLN A 122 -15.33 3.49 -6.19
N PRO A 123 -15.20 2.30 -5.57
CA PRO A 123 -16.35 1.52 -5.11
C PRO A 123 -17.26 2.29 -4.17
N PHE A 124 -16.72 3.19 -3.35
CA PHE A 124 -17.54 4.04 -2.49
C PHE A 124 -18.25 5.14 -3.28
N GLN A 125 -17.55 5.78 -4.23
CA GLN A 125 -18.12 6.84 -5.06
C GLN A 125 -19.28 6.34 -5.94
N ASP A 126 -19.22 5.09 -6.38
CA ASP A 126 -20.23 4.47 -7.24
C ASP A 126 -21.50 4.01 -6.50
N LEU A 127 -21.53 4.10 -5.17
CA LEU A 127 -22.72 3.81 -4.38
C LEU A 127 -23.78 4.92 -4.53
N ASP A 128 -25.04 4.55 -4.35
CA ASP A 128 -26.10 5.52 -4.14
C ASP A 128 -25.94 6.24 -2.78
N ASP A 129 -26.58 7.41 -2.63
CA ASP A 129 -26.43 8.25 -1.44
C ASP A 129 -26.89 7.55 -0.15
N LYS A 130 -27.92 6.72 -0.24
CA LYS A 130 -28.42 5.98 0.93
C LYS A 130 -27.41 4.97 1.45
N LEU A 131 -26.69 4.29 0.56
CA LEU A 131 -25.63 3.35 0.93
C LEU A 131 -24.37 4.12 1.39
N LYS A 132 -24.04 5.26 0.78
CA LYS A 132 -22.96 6.12 1.26
C LYS A 132 -23.19 6.56 2.70
N ASP A 133 -24.39 7.06 3.01
CA ASP A 133 -24.75 7.50 4.36
C ASP A 133 -24.72 6.32 5.35
N TYR A 134 -25.21 5.15 4.94
CA TYR A 134 -25.13 3.95 5.78
C TYR A 134 -23.68 3.60 6.14
N TYR A 135 -22.78 3.56 5.16
CA TYR A 135 -21.38 3.18 5.42
C TYR A 135 -20.59 4.25 6.18
N ARG A 136 -20.88 5.55 5.99
CA ARG A 136 -20.27 6.66 6.78
C ARG A 136 -20.58 6.53 8.28
N ASP A 137 -21.75 6.02 8.63
CA ASP A 137 -22.18 5.84 10.02
C ASP A 137 -21.58 4.58 10.68
N ILE A 138 -20.79 3.78 9.95
CA ILE A 138 -20.17 2.57 10.50
C ILE A 138 -18.80 2.90 11.09
N VAL A 139 -18.63 2.47 12.33
CA VAL A 139 -17.36 2.52 13.06
C VAL A 139 -16.86 1.10 13.28
N ILE A 140 -15.57 0.86 13.06
CA ILE A 140 -14.93 -0.44 13.23
C ILE A 140 -13.84 -0.38 14.30
N LYS A 141 -13.69 -1.48 15.04
CA LYS A 141 -12.53 -1.73 15.89
C LYS A 141 -11.63 -2.75 15.20
N ILE A 142 -10.39 -2.40 14.99
CA ILE A 142 -9.39 -3.28 14.41
C ILE A 142 -8.41 -3.74 15.49
N LYS A 143 -7.96 -5.00 15.37
CA LYS A 143 -6.90 -5.58 16.20
C LYS A 143 -6.04 -6.45 15.31
N PHE A 144 -4.73 -6.24 15.37
CA PHE A 144 -3.78 -7.05 14.63
C PHE A 144 -3.83 -8.52 15.06
N LYS A 145 -3.76 -9.43 14.08
CA LYS A 145 -3.65 -10.88 14.26
C LYS A 145 -2.61 -11.40 13.28
N ASN A 146 -1.60 -12.09 13.78
CA ASN A 146 -0.42 -12.49 13.01
C ASN A 146 -0.72 -13.52 11.90
N ASP A 147 -1.65 -14.41 12.14
CA ASP A 147 -1.91 -15.63 11.36
C ASP A 147 -2.74 -15.43 10.09
N THR A 148 -3.10 -14.19 9.75
CA THR A 148 -4.13 -13.95 8.73
C THR A 148 -3.62 -13.45 7.38
N ILE A 149 -2.47 -12.78 7.31
CA ILE A 149 -1.98 -12.14 6.06
C ILE A 149 -0.50 -12.42 5.81
N TYR A 150 0.29 -12.39 6.87
CA TYR A 150 1.73 -12.50 6.83
C TYR A 150 2.10 -13.83 7.46
N HIS A 151 2.52 -14.79 6.70
CA HIS A 151 3.07 -16.05 7.22
C HIS A 151 4.50 -15.79 7.74
N LEU A 152 4.59 -15.00 8.83
CA LEU A 152 5.86 -14.64 9.45
C LEU A 152 6.24 -15.71 10.46
N ASP A 153 7.49 -16.15 10.42
CA ASP A 153 8.05 -17.09 11.37
C ASP A 153 8.21 -16.44 12.76
N GLU A 154 8.19 -17.28 13.82
CA GLU A 154 8.46 -16.83 15.17
C GLU A 154 9.88 -16.25 15.25
N GLY A 155 10.02 -15.03 15.82
CA GLY A 155 11.29 -14.29 15.85
C GLY A 155 11.58 -13.43 14.59
N ASP A 156 10.65 -13.36 13.63
CA ASP A 156 10.78 -12.40 12.54
C ASP A 156 10.62 -10.97 13.08
N PRO A 157 11.58 -10.03 12.81
CA PRO A 157 11.50 -8.66 13.29
C PRO A 157 10.22 -7.91 12.87
N GLU A 158 9.62 -8.30 11.73
CA GLU A 158 8.34 -7.78 11.30
C GLU A 158 7.20 -8.19 12.21
N LEU A 159 7.25 -9.40 12.73
CA LEU A 159 6.24 -9.90 13.65
C LEU A 159 6.22 -9.09 14.95
N GLU A 160 7.38 -8.81 15.53
CA GLU A 160 7.50 -7.98 16.73
C GLU A 160 6.99 -6.55 16.48
N PHE A 161 7.39 -5.95 15.36
CA PHE A 161 6.96 -4.63 14.97
C PHE A 161 5.43 -4.54 14.75
N MET A 162 4.82 -5.54 14.13
CA MET A 162 3.39 -5.57 13.83
C MET A 162 2.55 -5.96 15.05
N SER A 163 3.02 -6.87 15.90
CA SER A 163 2.31 -7.31 17.10
C SER A 163 2.31 -6.27 18.22
N ALA A 164 3.24 -5.33 18.24
CA ALA A 164 3.25 -4.20 19.15
C ALA A 164 2.12 -3.18 18.90
N SER A 165 1.36 -3.32 17.81
CA SER A 165 0.28 -2.40 17.47
C SER A 165 -0.92 -2.57 18.40
N LYS A 166 -1.29 -1.50 19.10
CA LYS A 166 -2.54 -1.42 19.86
C LYS A 166 -3.70 -1.34 18.88
N GLY A 167 -4.78 -2.09 19.14
CA GLY A 167 -6.00 -1.99 18.33
C GLY A 167 -6.53 -0.55 18.26
N SER A 168 -7.14 -0.17 17.14
CA SER A 168 -7.69 1.16 16.93
C SER A 168 -9.19 1.12 16.59
N ILE A 169 -9.87 2.23 16.88
CA ILE A 169 -11.26 2.48 16.47
C ILE A 169 -11.23 3.53 15.38
N ARG A 170 -11.86 3.26 14.23
CA ARG A 170 -11.91 4.16 13.09
C ARG A 170 -13.25 4.10 12.38
N ASN A 171 -13.56 5.14 11.62
CA ASN A 171 -14.66 5.10 10.67
C ASN A 171 -14.33 4.10 9.55
N LEU A 172 -15.34 3.42 9.05
CA LEU A 172 -15.20 2.52 7.91
C LEU A 172 -14.98 3.30 6.60
N VAL A 173 -15.65 4.45 6.48
CA VAL A 173 -15.41 5.41 5.38
C VAL A 173 -14.61 6.55 5.96
N ASP A 174 -13.49 6.86 5.35
CA ASP A 174 -12.58 7.89 5.81
C ASP A 174 -12.23 8.85 4.67
N ILE A 175 -11.76 10.04 5.06
CA ILE A 175 -11.16 11.04 4.18
C ILE A 175 -9.70 11.09 4.54
N HIS A 176 -8.84 11.19 3.55
CA HIS A 176 -7.40 11.22 3.78
C HIS A 176 -6.99 12.40 4.67
N PRO A 177 -6.53 12.18 5.92
CA PRO A 177 -6.36 13.26 6.88
C PRO A 177 -5.15 14.17 6.60
N HIS A 178 -4.25 13.76 5.72
CA HIS A 178 -2.97 14.42 5.48
C HIS A 178 -2.88 15.12 4.11
N ILE A 179 -3.94 15.07 3.33
CA ILE A 179 -3.98 15.66 2.00
C ILE A 179 -5.00 16.78 1.98
N ILE A 180 -4.54 18.01 1.90
CA ILE A 180 -5.37 19.24 1.91
C ILE A 180 -6.43 19.23 0.80
N GLN A 181 -6.26 18.42 -0.23
CA GLN A 181 -7.14 18.35 -1.41
C GLN A 181 -7.46 16.91 -1.85
N HIS A 182 -7.48 15.94 -0.93
CA HIS A 182 -7.90 14.60 -1.34
C HIS A 182 -9.40 14.62 -1.60
N PRO A 183 -9.82 14.41 -2.85
CA PRO A 183 -11.21 14.68 -3.24
C PRO A 183 -12.16 13.54 -2.85
N SER A 184 -11.66 12.42 -2.36
CA SER A 184 -12.46 11.20 -2.31
C SER A 184 -12.47 10.56 -0.94
N GLU A 185 -13.67 10.35 -0.42
CA GLU A 185 -13.92 9.36 0.61
C GLU A 185 -13.59 7.97 0.08
N TYR A 186 -13.07 7.11 0.91
CA TYR A 186 -12.69 5.73 0.56
C TYR A 186 -13.10 4.76 1.66
N PHE A 187 -13.21 3.47 1.33
CA PHE A 187 -13.36 2.42 2.31
C PHE A 187 -12.04 2.10 2.98
N TYR A 188 -11.93 2.38 4.29
CA TYR A 188 -10.88 1.86 5.13
C TYR A 188 -11.21 0.40 5.47
N PHE A 189 -10.62 -0.55 4.74
CA PHE A 189 -11.07 -1.94 4.77
C PHE A 189 -9.98 -2.96 5.14
N PRO A 190 -9.42 -2.91 6.35
CA PRO A 190 -8.48 -3.91 6.87
C PRO A 190 -9.25 -5.16 7.35
N TYR A 191 -9.97 -5.83 6.46
CA TYR A 191 -11.00 -6.81 6.81
C TYR A 191 -10.52 -8.01 7.63
N HIS A 192 -9.23 -8.39 7.51
CA HIS A 192 -8.64 -9.45 8.34
C HIS A 192 -8.54 -9.07 9.83
N PHE A 193 -8.50 -7.78 10.12
CA PHE A 193 -8.27 -7.25 11.46
C PHE A 193 -9.51 -6.67 12.11
N ILE A 194 -10.67 -6.63 11.45
CA ILE A 194 -11.90 -6.10 12.02
C ILE A 194 -12.39 -7.06 13.11
N GLU A 195 -12.36 -6.58 14.37
CA GLU A 195 -12.81 -7.33 15.56
C GLU A 195 -14.27 -7.04 15.87
N LYS A 196 -14.68 -5.79 15.76
CA LYS A 196 -16.05 -5.31 16.07
C LYS A 196 -16.47 -4.23 15.09
N ALA A 197 -17.78 -4.11 14.89
CA ALA A 197 -18.36 -3.02 14.10
C ALA A 197 -19.66 -2.53 14.72
N TRP A 198 -19.94 -1.23 14.53
CA TRP A 198 -21.14 -0.57 15.01
C TRP A 198 -21.72 0.33 13.92
N TYR A 199 -23.03 0.34 13.79
CA TYR A 199 -23.81 1.31 13.02
C TYR A 199 -24.62 2.14 14.00
N LYS A 200 -24.44 3.47 13.99
CA LYS A 200 -25.12 4.38 14.93
C LYS A 200 -25.09 3.89 16.40
N LYS A 201 -23.89 3.49 16.85
CA LYS A 201 -23.62 2.92 18.20
C LYS A 201 -24.23 1.52 18.47
N LYS A 202 -25.01 0.93 17.57
CA LYS A 202 -25.52 -0.43 17.68
C LYS A 202 -24.52 -1.41 17.06
N LYS A 203 -24.16 -2.47 17.80
CA LYS A 203 -23.28 -3.54 17.29
C LYS A 203 -23.92 -4.22 16.08
N ILE A 204 -23.14 -4.44 15.05
CA ILE A 204 -23.55 -5.17 13.83
C ILE A 204 -22.67 -6.40 13.63
N ASP A 205 -23.15 -7.33 12.79
CA ASP A 205 -22.43 -8.55 12.43
C ASP A 205 -21.24 -8.22 11.53
N VAL A 206 -20.04 -8.49 12.02
CA VAL A 206 -18.77 -8.24 11.32
C VAL A 206 -18.63 -9.12 10.10
N ASN A 207 -19.02 -10.40 10.18
CA ASN A 207 -18.87 -11.33 9.07
C ASN A 207 -19.79 -10.93 7.90
N LYS A 208 -21.02 -10.53 8.22
CA LYS A 208 -21.96 -10.00 7.24
C LYS A 208 -21.41 -8.71 6.60
N LEU A 209 -20.92 -7.77 7.41
CA LEU A 209 -20.32 -6.52 6.92
C LEU A 209 -19.16 -6.81 5.96
N ILE A 210 -18.23 -7.67 6.35
CA ILE A 210 -17.08 -8.05 5.51
C ILE A 210 -17.54 -8.70 4.20
N LYS A 211 -18.52 -9.61 4.27
CA LYS A 211 -19.07 -10.28 3.09
C LYS A 211 -19.69 -9.28 2.11
N ASP A 212 -20.47 -8.32 2.62
CA ASP A 212 -21.14 -7.31 1.79
C ASP A 212 -20.11 -6.35 1.17
N LEU A 213 -19.13 -5.88 1.95
CA LEU A 213 -18.06 -5.02 1.45
C LEU A 213 -17.17 -5.71 0.41
N LYS A 214 -16.85 -6.99 0.58
CA LYS A 214 -16.09 -7.75 -0.43
C LYS A 214 -16.79 -7.78 -1.78
N LYS A 215 -18.12 -7.85 -1.83
CA LYS A 215 -18.89 -7.81 -3.07
C LYS A 215 -18.88 -6.43 -3.74
N ILE A 216 -18.73 -5.37 -2.95
CA ILE A 216 -18.69 -3.99 -3.43
C ILE A 216 -17.28 -3.67 -3.92
N ILE A 217 -16.25 -3.96 -3.11
CA ILE A 217 -14.87 -3.52 -3.31
C ILE A 217 -14.15 -4.41 -4.33
N PHE A 218 -14.28 -5.74 -4.23
CA PHE A 218 -13.50 -6.68 -5.06
C PHE A 218 -14.18 -7.02 -6.38
N LYS A 219 -14.71 -6.02 -7.08
CA LYS A 219 -15.16 -6.18 -8.47
C LYS A 219 -13.97 -6.03 -9.43
N SER A 220 -14.00 -6.73 -10.54
CA SER A 220 -12.92 -6.72 -11.54
C SER A 220 -12.59 -5.32 -12.07
N GLU A 221 -13.60 -4.47 -12.19
CA GLU A 221 -13.48 -3.07 -12.65
C GLU A 221 -12.65 -2.16 -11.72
N TYR A 222 -12.50 -2.55 -10.44
CA TYR A 222 -11.70 -1.83 -9.44
C TYR A 222 -10.33 -2.46 -9.20
N MET A 223 -10.02 -3.55 -9.90
CA MET A 223 -8.80 -4.32 -9.70
C MET A 223 -7.85 -4.20 -10.89
N THR A 224 -6.56 -4.14 -10.58
CA THR A 224 -5.46 -4.25 -11.54
C THR A 224 -4.58 -5.41 -11.11
N HIS A 225 -4.17 -6.23 -12.09
CA HIS A 225 -3.19 -7.30 -11.91
C HIS A 225 -1.95 -6.96 -12.72
N HIS A 226 -0.79 -7.01 -12.07
CA HIS A 226 0.48 -6.64 -12.67
C HIS A 226 1.55 -7.68 -12.36
N ILE A 227 2.22 -8.17 -13.40
CA ILE A 227 3.44 -8.97 -13.31
C ILE A 227 4.59 -8.04 -13.64
N PHE A 228 5.46 -7.79 -12.68
CA PHE A 228 6.56 -6.87 -12.84
C PHE A 228 7.54 -7.35 -13.91
N GLN A 229 7.90 -6.43 -14.80
CA GLN A 229 9.08 -6.53 -15.65
C GLN A 229 10.16 -5.61 -15.09
N LYS A 230 11.43 -5.91 -15.41
CA LYS A 230 12.55 -5.03 -15.04
C LYS A 230 12.31 -3.59 -15.53
N GLY A 231 12.48 -2.63 -14.66
CA GLY A 231 12.21 -1.22 -14.94
C GLY A 231 10.79 -0.77 -14.67
N ASP A 232 9.87 -1.65 -14.32
CA ASP A 232 8.51 -1.23 -13.95
C ASP A 232 8.52 -0.54 -12.58
N LEU A 233 7.81 0.58 -12.50
CA LEU A 233 7.55 1.31 -11.27
C LEU A 233 6.05 1.35 -11.00
N VAL A 234 5.63 0.82 -9.86
CA VAL A 234 4.26 0.95 -9.35
C VAL A 234 4.26 1.97 -8.21
N LEU A 235 3.46 3.02 -8.35
CA LEU A 235 3.14 3.96 -7.27
C LEU A 235 1.75 3.67 -6.75
N MET A 236 1.60 3.48 -5.42
CA MET A 236 0.34 3.14 -4.77
C MET A 236 0.05 4.09 -3.61
N ASP A 237 -1.20 4.55 -3.53
CA ASP A 237 -1.73 5.23 -2.35
C ASP A 237 -2.24 4.20 -1.34
N GLN A 238 -1.74 4.23 -0.10
CA GLN A 238 -2.06 3.22 0.92
C GLN A 238 -3.44 3.39 1.55
N PHE A 239 -4.10 4.52 1.34
CA PHE A 239 -5.46 4.74 1.86
C PHE A 239 -6.51 4.33 0.84
N THR A 240 -6.30 4.69 -0.42
CA THR A 240 -7.27 4.43 -1.50
C THR A 240 -7.02 3.13 -2.25
N SER A 241 -6.07 2.30 -1.77
CA SER A 241 -5.85 0.97 -2.34
C SER A 241 -5.58 -0.12 -1.30
N LEU A 242 -6.01 -1.32 -1.64
CA LEU A 242 -5.53 -2.58 -1.07
C LEU A 242 -4.65 -3.26 -2.10
N HIS A 243 -3.66 -4.00 -1.65
CA HIS A 243 -2.84 -4.81 -2.53
C HIS A 243 -2.60 -6.20 -1.96
N ARG A 244 -2.33 -7.15 -2.85
CA ARG A 244 -1.90 -8.51 -2.53
C ARG A 244 -0.83 -8.95 -3.51
N ARG A 245 -0.08 -9.97 -3.12
CA ARG A 245 0.92 -10.60 -3.98
C ARG A 245 0.73 -12.12 -3.96
N THR A 246 0.76 -12.75 -5.14
CA THR A 246 0.85 -14.21 -5.25
C THR A 246 2.17 -14.72 -4.63
N PRO A 247 2.33 -16.02 -4.37
CA PRO A 247 3.60 -16.57 -3.91
C PRO A 247 4.77 -16.13 -4.79
N VAL A 248 5.95 -15.95 -4.18
CA VAL A 248 7.19 -15.70 -4.91
C VAL A 248 7.77 -17.03 -5.34
N TYR A 249 8.09 -17.17 -6.62
CA TYR A 249 8.62 -18.39 -7.21
C TYR A 249 10.12 -18.30 -7.49
N ASP A 250 10.65 -17.10 -7.80
CA ASP A 250 12.10 -16.85 -7.89
C ASP A 250 12.58 -16.01 -6.70
N ASN A 251 13.32 -16.64 -5.79
CA ASN A 251 13.92 -15.95 -4.64
C ASN A 251 14.93 -14.85 -5.05
N ASN A 252 15.37 -14.83 -6.32
CA ASN A 252 16.20 -13.75 -6.84
C ASN A 252 15.43 -12.51 -7.27
N ARG A 253 14.10 -12.55 -7.28
CA ARG A 253 13.29 -11.36 -7.48
C ARG A 253 13.74 -10.24 -6.56
N LEU A 254 13.85 -9.04 -7.11
CA LEU A 254 14.32 -7.88 -6.38
C LEU A 254 13.47 -6.65 -6.71
N LEU A 255 12.78 -6.14 -5.71
CA LEU A 255 12.14 -4.83 -5.80
C LEU A 255 12.77 -3.87 -4.79
N TRP A 256 12.86 -2.62 -5.15
CA TRP A 256 13.11 -1.50 -4.26
C TRP A 256 11.79 -0.88 -3.86
N ARG A 257 11.55 -0.78 -2.54
CA ARG A 257 10.37 -0.11 -1.98
C ARG A 257 10.80 1.17 -1.29
N ILE A 258 10.10 2.27 -1.58
CA ILE A 258 10.20 3.52 -0.82
C ILE A 258 8.80 3.93 -0.38
N ALA A 259 8.67 4.40 0.86
CA ALA A 259 7.48 5.03 1.37
C ALA A 259 7.71 6.54 1.48
N SER A 260 6.82 7.34 0.89
CA SER A 260 6.88 8.80 0.88
C SER A 260 5.52 9.38 1.27
N ASP A 261 5.49 10.66 1.57
CA ASP A 261 4.25 11.42 1.68
C ASP A 261 4.02 12.31 0.46
N TYR A 262 2.91 13.08 0.46
CA TYR A 262 2.61 14.02 -0.63
C TYR A 262 2.93 15.47 -0.29
N ARG A 263 3.61 15.77 0.84
CA ARG A 263 3.77 17.16 1.34
C ARG A 263 4.46 18.10 0.37
N ARG A 264 5.48 17.63 -0.34
CA ARG A 264 6.23 18.47 -1.29
C ARG A 264 5.44 18.76 -2.54
N ILE A 265 4.64 17.81 -3.01
CA ILE A 265 3.85 17.97 -4.22
C ILE A 265 2.63 18.87 -3.97
N GLN A 266 2.15 18.92 -2.72
CA GLN A 266 0.97 19.70 -2.32
C GLN A 266 1.30 21.10 -1.81
N ALA A 267 2.49 21.31 -1.21
CA ALA A 267 2.91 22.57 -0.58
C ALA A 267 3.07 23.76 -1.54
N SER A 268 2.46 23.70 -2.72
CA SER A 268 2.63 24.71 -3.81
C SER A 268 1.30 25.21 -4.34
N ILE A 269 0.35 25.39 -3.43
CA ILE A 269 -0.90 26.10 -3.71
C ILE A 269 -0.83 27.47 -3.10
#